data_e740906c7ac064108a2be0a9f783a3bd
#
_entry.id   e740906c7ac064108a2be0a9f783a3bd
#
_cell.length_a   1.000
_cell.length_b   1.000
_cell.length_c   1.000
_cell.angle_alpha   90.00
_cell.angle_beta   90.00
_cell.angle_gamma   90.00
#
_symmetry.space_group_name_H-M   'P 1'
#
loop_
_entity.id
_entity.type
_entity.pdbx_description
1 polymer ?
#
loop_
_entity_poly.entity_id
_entity_poly.type
_entity_poly.pdbx_seq_one_letter_code
_entity_poly.pdbx_strand_id
1 'polypeptide(L)'
;MIKRVAATIINPEDAGTSFLVQQVEGQFKFYNFQVLDNQTPLASVLWKLRHEVGIDVDQLRLYDSVFAQSGSENVSLFVFNHLKIDDGIRNACQKQGLFFIPASKLHGLFESVKVSTMPAFEKLSK
;
A
#
# COMPACT_ATOMS: atom_id res chain seq x y z
N MET A 1 -0.78 -11.16 20.82
CA MET A 1 -0.02 -11.33 19.58
C MET A 1 -0.09 -10.04 18.77
N ILE A 2 1.06 -9.52 18.39
CA ILE A 2 1.11 -8.28 17.60
C ILE A 2 0.96 -8.66 16.13
N LYS A 3 -0.05 -8.10 15.49
CA LYS A 3 -0.28 -8.29 14.07
C LYS A 3 0.10 -7.03 13.32
N ARG A 4 0.69 -7.21 12.15
CA ARG A 4 1.00 -6.09 11.25
C ARG A 4 0.15 -6.19 10.00
N VAL A 5 -0.03 -5.04 9.38
CA VAL A 5 -0.79 -4.91 8.13
C VAL A 5 -0.06 -3.94 7.23
N ALA A 6 -0.21 -4.12 5.94
CA ALA A 6 0.39 -3.23 4.94
C ALA A 6 -0.68 -2.74 3.97
N ALA A 7 -0.39 -1.63 3.31
CA ALA A 7 -1.30 -1.02 2.35
C ALA A 7 -0.55 -0.32 1.25
N THR A 8 -1.17 -0.28 0.07
CA THR A 8 -0.69 0.52 -1.05
C THR A 8 -1.88 1.04 -1.84
N ILE A 9 -1.63 2.09 -2.61
CA ILE A 9 -2.64 2.69 -3.48
C ILE A 9 -2.07 2.71 -4.89
N ILE A 10 -2.84 2.18 -5.84
CA ILE A 10 -2.45 2.17 -7.25
C ILE A 10 -2.82 3.50 -7.87
N ASN A 11 -1.86 4.12 -8.51
CA ASN A 11 -2.08 5.37 -9.25
C ASN A 11 -1.65 5.17 -10.70
N PRO A 12 -2.61 4.98 -11.62
CA PRO A 12 -2.29 4.91 -13.05
C PRO A 12 -1.80 6.27 -13.54
N GLU A 13 -0.67 6.28 -14.26
CA GLU A 13 -0.12 7.49 -14.85
C GLU A 13 0.24 7.21 -16.30
N ASP A 14 0.43 8.27 -17.08
CA ASP A 14 0.76 8.14 -18.51
C ASP A 14 2.03 7.34 -18.75
N ALA A 15 3.01 7.49 -17.86
CA ALA A 15 4.29 6.79 -17.96
C ALA A 15 4.28 5.40 -17.33
N GLY A 16 3.12 4.95 -16.82
CA GLY A 16 2.99 3.67 -16.15
C GLY A 16 2.30 3.80 -14.81
N THR A 17 2.20 2.70 -14.09
CA THR A 17 1.50 2.66 -12.81
C THR A 17 2.48 2.93 -11.67
N SER A 18 2.08 3.80 -10.74
CA SER A 18 2.82 4.07 -9.50
C SER A 18 2.08 3.44 -8.32
N PHE A 19 2.84 3.14 -7.27
CA PHE A 19 2.31 2.56 -6.04
C PHE A 19 2.75 3.38 -4.85
N LEU A 20 1.88 3.51 -3.87
CA LEU A 20 2.21 4.20 -2.62
C LEU A 20 3.15 3.32 -1.80
N VAL A 21 4.33 3.85 -1.48
CA VAL A 21 5.33 3.14 -0.70
C VAL A 21 5.92 4.06 0.35
N GLN A 22 6.52 3.46 1.38
CA GLN A 22 7.22 4.13 2.45
C GLN A 22 8.72 4.04 2.16
N GLN A 23 9.43 5.14 2.33
CA GLN A 23 10.88 5.13 2.21
C GLN A 23 11.51 5.08 3.61
N VAL A 24 12.29 4.03 3.85
CA VAL A 24 12.96 3.81 5.12
C VAL A 24 14.40 3.45 4.82
N GLU A 25 15.33 4.26 5.32
CA GLU A 25 16.78 4.02 5.17
C GLU A 25 17.19 3.79 3.71
N GLY A 26 16.62 4.57 2.80
CA GLY A 26 16.93 4.47 1.38
C GLY A 26 16.24 3.33 0.64
N GLN A 27 15.41 2.57 1.32
CA GLN A 27 14.69 1.46 0.71
C GLN A 27 13.20 1.74 0.66
N PHE A 28 12.54 1.23 -0.36
CA PHE A 28 11.09 1.34 -0.48
C PHE A 28 10.42 0.10 0.10
N LYS A 29 9.37 0.34 0.91
CA LYS A 29 8.54 -0.72 1.49
C LYS A 29 7.09 -0.30 1.36
N PHE A 30 6.18 -1.27 1.36
CA PHE A 30 4.77 -0.92 1.49
C PHE A 30 4.54 -0.28 2.84
N TYR A 31 3.60 0.69 2.88
CA TYR A 31 3.22 1.33 4.13
C TYR A 31 2.68 0.25 5.07
N ASN A 32 3.33 0.06 6.20
CA ASN A 32 2.97 -1.01 7.12
C ASN A 32 3.07 -0.53 8.57
N PHE A 33 2.28 -1.17 9.43
CA PHE A 33 2.20 -0.81 10.85
C PHE A 33 1.48 -1.91 11.61
N GLN A 34 1.46 -1.80 12.94
CA GLN A 34 0.73 -2.73 13.78
C GLN A 34 -0.77 -2.47 13.67
N VAL A 35 -1.54 -3.54 13.64
CA VAL A 35 -3.00 -3.43 13.68
C VAL A 35 -3.39 -2.76 15.00
N LEU A 36 -4.28 -1.78 14.91
CA LEU A 36 -4.74 -1.02 16.06
C LEU A 36 -5.59 -1.89 16.99
N ASP A 37 -5.52 -1.58 18.29
CA ASP A 37 -6.27 -2.34 19.29
C ASP A 37 -7.76 -2.30 19.00
N ASN A 38 -8.39 -3.48 19.14
CA ASN A 38 -9.83 -3.65 18.93
C ASN A 38 -10.30 -3.31 17.52
N GLN A 39 -9.39 -3.36 16.54
CA GLN A 39 -9.74 -3.12 15.14
C GLN A 39 -9.29 -4.27 14.26
N THR A 40 -9.97 -4.43 13.14
CA THR A 40 -9.53 -5.35 12.10
C THR A 40 -8.35 -4.75 11.35
N PRO A 41 -7.57 -5.57 10.64
CA PRO A 41 -6.49 -5.04 9.81
C PRO A 41 -6.96 -3.98 8.81
N LEU A 42 -8.05 -4.22 8.11
CA LEU A 42 -8.57 -3.25 7.14
C LEU A 42 -9.01 -1.96 7.81
N ALA A 43 -9.71 -2.05 8.94
CA ALA A 43 -10.13 -0.86 9.68
C ALA A 43 -8.93 -0.04 10.14
N SER A 44 -7.85 -0.71 10.55
CA SER A 44 -6.62 -0.03 10.95
C SER A 44 -6.00 0.74 9.79
N VAL A 45 -5.97 0.14 8.60
CA VAL A 45 -5.45 0.79 7.39
C VAL A 45 -6.26 2.04 7.08
N LEU A 46 -7.58 1.93 7.07
CA LEU A 46 -8.45 3.06 6.75
C LEU A 46 -8.29 4.17 7.78
N TRP A 47 -8.17 3.82 9.06
CA TRP A 47 -7.97 4.79 10.11
C TRP A 47 -6.66 5.56 9.92
N LYS A 48 -5.57 4.84 9.65
CA LYS A 48 -4.25 5.44 9.44
C LYS A 48 -4.23 6.36 8.23
N LEU A 49 -4.80 5.91 7.12
CA LEU A 49 -4.84 6.71 5.91
C LEU A 49 -5.66 8.00 6.11
N ARG A 50 -6.75 7.90 6.86
CA ARG A 50 -7.61 9.07 7.12
C ARG A 50 -6.98 10.03 8.11
N HIS A 51 -6.50 9.52 9.25
CA HIS A 51 -6.12 10.37 10.38
C HIS A 51 -4.65 10.75 10.39
N GLU A 52 -3.76 9.90 9.92
CA GLU A 52 -2.33 10.21 9.92
C GLU A 52 -1.84 10.75 8.58
N VAL A 53 -2.35 10.24 7.48
CA VAL A 53 -1.95 10.71 6.15
C VAL A 53 -2.86 11.82 5.65
N GLY A 54 -4.14 11.77 5.97
CA GLY A 54 -5.09 12.79 5.56
C GLY A 54 -5.75 12.53 4.22
N ILE A 55 -5.89 11.25 3.86
CA ILE A 55 -6.52 10.83 2.62
C ILE A 55 -8.02 10.67 2.83
N ASP A 56 -8.82 11.09 1.85
CA ASP A 56 -10.26 10.82 1.84
C ASP A 56 -10.50 9.36 1.48
N VAL A 57 -10.59 8.52 2.50
CA VAL A 57 -10.72 7.08 2.30
C VAL A 57 -12.06 6.68 1.67
N ASP A 58 -13.05 7.58 1.66
CA ASP A 58 -14.32 7.30 0.99
C ASP A 58 -14.18 7.20 -0.52
N GLN A 59 -13.10 7.77 -1.08
CA GLN A 59 -12.80 7.64 -2.50
C GLN A 59 -12.09 6.34 -2.85
N LEU A 60 -11.53 5.67 -1.85
CA LEU A 60 -10.77 4.44 -2.10
C LEU A 60 -11.69 3.26 -2.37
N ARG A 61 -11.22 2.39 -3.27
CA ARG A 61 -11.84 1.10 -3.53
C ARG A 61 -10.81 0.02 -3.25
N LEU A 62 -11.22 -0.99 -2.52
CA LEU A 62 -10.34 -2.14 -2.28
C LEU A 62 -10.26 -2.95 -3.57
N TYR A 63 -9.08 -3.00 -4.16
CA TYR A 63 -8.84 -3.71 -5.40
C TYR A 63 -8.50 -5.17 -5.14
N ASP A 64 -7.63 -5.42 -4.17
CA ASP A 64 -7.18 -6.77 -3.86
C ASP A 64 -6.62 -6.83 -2.44
N SER A 65 -6.51 -8.05 -1.94
CA SER A 65 -5.90 -8.34 -0.65
C SER A 65 -4.98 -9.54 -0.86
N VAL A 66 -3.70 -9.35 -0.60
CA VAL A 66 -2.68 -10.37 -0.81
C VAL A 66 -1.79 -10.43 0.41
N PHE A 67 -0.76 -11.27 0.37
CA PHE A 67 0.25 -11.31 1.42
C PHE A 67 1.56 -10.72 0.90
N ALA A 68 2.21 -9.94 1.75
CA ALA A 68 3.56 -9.47 1.52
C ALA A 68 4.46 -10.06 2.58
N GLN A 69 5.67 -10.40 2.20
CA GLN A 69 6.64 -10.95 3.14
C GLN A 69 7.39 -9.83 3.84
N SER A 70 7.40 -9.87 5.17
CA SER A 70 8.16 -8.94 5.99
C SER A 70 9.05 -9.76 6.91
N GLY A 71 10.33 -9.90 6.54
CA GLY A 71 11.22 -10.80 7.24
C GLY A 71 10.74 -12.25 7.09
N SER A 72 10.48 -12.94 8.19
CA SER A 72 9.97 -14.31 8.20
C SER A 72 8.45 -14.38 8.26
N GLU A 73 7.76 -13.23 8.31
CA GLU A 73 6.31 -13.18 8.47
C GLU A 73 5.61 -12.78 7.19
N ASN A 74 4.40 -13.30 7.01
CA ASN A 74 3.50 -12.84 5.97
C ASN A 74 2.57 -11.80 6.57
N VAL A 75 2.46 -10.67 5.89
CA VAL A 75 1.64 -9.53 6.33
C VAL A 75 0.53 -9.34 5.31
N SER A 76 -0.70 -9.12 5.78
CA SER A 76 -1.80 -8.80 4.87
C SER A 76 -1.50 -7.45 4.20
N LEU A 77 -1.57 -7.43 2.87
CA LEU A 77 -1.39 -6.23 2.07
C LEU A 77 -2.71 -5.91 1.38
N PHE A 78 -3.28 -4.76 1.71
CA PHE A 78 -4.48 -4.28 1.06
C PHE A 78 -4.11 -3.32 -0.06
N VAL A 79 -4.64 -3.57 -1.25
CA VAL A 79 -4.36 -2.79 -2.44
C VAL A 79 -5.60 -1.99 -2.80
N PHE A 80 -5.46 -0.67 -2.84
CA PHE A 80 -6.58 0.23 -3.14
C PHE A 80 -6.37 0.94 -4.47
N ASN A 81 -7.45 1.43 -5.04
CA ASN A 81 -7.42 2.27 -6.25
C ASN A 81 -8.51 3.33 -6.18
N HIS A 82 -8.73 4.06 -7.26
CA HIS A 82 -9.78 5.08 -7.44
C HIS A 82 -9.57 6.37 -6.65
N LEU A 83 -8.45 6.56 -5.98
CA LEU A 83 -8.17 7.84 -5.35
C LEU A 83 -7.58 8.78 -6.38
N LYS A 84 -8.14 9.99 -6.47
CA LYS A 84 -7.57 11.03 -7.32
C LYS A 84 -6.31 11.58 -6.66
N ILE A 85 -5.19 11.40 -7.31
CA ILE A 85 -3.90 11.83 -6.78
C ILE A 85 -3.56 13.20 -7.33
N ASP A 86 -3.65 14.22 -6.48
CA ASP A 86 -3.28 15.60 -6.81
C ASP A 86 -2.10 16.03 -5.95
N ASP A 87 -1.70 17.30 -6.09
CA ASP A 87 -0.56 17.82 -5.34
C ASP A 87 -0.82 17.81 -3.84
N GLY A 88 -2.06 18.06 -3.43
CA GLY A 88 -2.42 18.02 -2.02
C GLY A 88 -2.23 16.65 -1.41
N ILE A 89 -2.65 15.61 -2.13
CA ILE A 89 -2.48 14.23 -1.69
C ILE A 89 -0.99 13.87 -1.66
N ARG A 90 -0.24 14.23 -2.68
CA ARG A 90 1.21 13.95 -2.71
C ARG A 90 1.94 14.63 -1.55
N ASN A 91 1.60 15.88 -1.27
CA ASN A 91 2.21 16.61 -0.16
C ASN A 91 1.86 15.98 1.19
N ALA A 92 0.61 15.58 1.38
CA ALA A 92 0.17 14.92 2.62
C ALA A 92 0.93 13.61 2.82
N CYS A 93 1.09 12.83 1.76
CA CYS A 93 1.85 11.58 1.83
C CYS A 93 3.32 11.82 2.14
N GLN A 94 3.95 12.81 1.49
CA GLN A 94 5.35 13.11 1.71
C GLN A 94 5.65 13.47 3.16
N LYS A 95 4.73 14.15 3.83
CA LYS A 95 4.90 14.49 5.25
C LYS A 95 5.00 13.25 6.13
N GLN A 96 4.47 12.14 5.67
CA GLN A 96 4.51 10.86 6.39
C GLN A 96 5.58 9.91 5.83
N GLY A 97 6.45 10.41 4.94
CA GLY A 97 7.47 9.57 4.33
C GLY A 97 6.94 8.61 3.28
N LEU A 98 5.79 8.93 2.69
CA LEU A 98 5.13 8.09 1.69
C LEU A 98 5.23 8.75 0.32
N PHE A 99 5.47 7.92 -0.69
CA PHE A 99 5.68 8.40 -2.07
C PHE A 99 4.99 7.48 -3.06
N PHE A 100 4.54 8.06 -4.17
CA PHE A 100 4.05 7.27 -5.31
C PHE A 100 5.23 7.02 -6.23
N ILE A 101 5.67 5.77 -6.31
CA ILE A 101 6.87 5.38 -7.05
C ILE A 101 6.47 4.45 -8.20
N PRO A 102 6.99 4.67 -9.42
CA PRO A 102 6.66 3.81 -10.55
C PRO A 102 7.02 2.35 -10.30
N ALA A 103 6.18 1.46 -10.79
CA ALA A 103 6.38 0.01 -10.63
C ALA A 103 7.76 -0.43 -11.09
N SER A 104 8.30 0.20 -12.13
CA SER A 104 9.62 -0.14 -12.67
C SER A 104 10.75 0.05 -11.66
N LYS A 105 10.54 0.85 -10.63
CA LYS A 105 11.53 1.08 -9.58
C LYS A 105 11.29 0.22 -8.33
N LEU A 106 10.23 -0.58 -8.33
CA LEU A 106 9.81 -1.37 -7.18
C LEU A 106 9.97 -2.87 -7.42
N HIS A 107 10.82 -3.27 -8.35
CA HIS A 107 10.95 -4.67 -8.73
C HIS A 107 11.24 -5.58 -7.54
N GLY A 108 12.23 -5.22 -6.73
CA GLY A 108 12.56 -6.01 -5.55
C GLY A 108 11.45 -6.08 -4.53
N LEU A 109 10.69 -4.99 -4.40
CA LEU A 109 9.57 -4.97 -3.47
C LEU A 109 8.46 -5.93 -3.91
N PHE A 110 8.17 -5.95 -5.21
CA PHE A 110 7.12 -6.84 -5.72
C PHE A 110 7.49 -8.31 -5.62
N GLU A 111 8.78 -8.62 -5.62
CA GLU A 111 9.22 -10.00 -5.42
C GLU A 111 8.85 -10.53 -4.03
N SER A 112 8.64 -9.64 -3.07
CA SER A 112 8.22 -10.03 -1.72
C SER A 112 6.74 -10.31 -1.59
N VAL A 113 5.95 -9.98 -2.62
CA VAL A 113 4.50 -10.15 -2.58
C VAL A 113 4.16 -11.60 -2.92
N LYS A 114 3.40 -12.23 -2.01
CA LYS A 114 2.90 -13.59 -2.21
C LYS A 114 1.40 -13.54 -2.33
N VAL A 115 0.90 -14.26 -3.30
CA VAL A 115 -0.51 -14.23 -3.60
C VAL A 115 -1.16 -15.49 -3.08
N SER A 116 -2.17 -15.33 -2.23
CA SER A 116 -2.80 -16.46 -1.55
C SER A 116 -3.81 -17.20 -2.40
N THR A 117 -4.31 -16.58 -3.46
CA THR A 117 -5.26 -17.19 -4.38
C THR A 117 -4.87 -16.80 -5.80
N MET A 118 -5.67 -17.20 -6.76
CA MET A 118 -5.44 -16.82 -8.16
C MET A 118 -5.56 -15.32 -8.30
N PRO A 119 -4.51 -14.64 -8.34
CA PRO A 119 -4.53 -13.25 -8.02
C PRO A 119 -4.64 -12.33 -9.21
N ALA A 120 -5.17 -11.16 -8.91
CA ALA A 120 -5.18 -10.07 -9.84
C ALA A 120 -3.77 -9.73 -10.33
N PHE A 121 -2.75 -9.94 -9.49
CA PHE A 121 -1.37 -9.69 -9.90
C PHE A 121 -0.91 -10.60 -11.03
N GLU A 122 -1.31 -11.84 -11.00
CA GLU A 122 -0.97 -12.78 -12.06
C GLU A 122 -1.63 -12.38 -13.38
N LYS A 123 -2.84 -11.86 -13.31
CA LYS A 123 -3.52 -11.34 -14.48
C LYS A 123 -2.88 -10.06 -15.00
N LEU A 124 -2.38 -9.22 -14.10
CA LEU A 124 -1.73 -7.97 -14.48
C LEU A 124 -0.37 -8.18 -15.11
N SER A 125 0.28 -9.30 -14.85
CA SER A 125 1.59 -9.60 -15.38
C SER A 125 1.57 -10.18 -16.78
N LYS A 126 0.41 -10.42 -17.31
CA LYS A 126 0.26 -11.00 -18.66
C LYS A 126 0.15 -9.93 -19.73
#